data_0d424541a39a0e6be242a2b7367a7b09
#
_entry.id   0d424541a39a0e6be242a2b7367a7b09
#
_cell.length_a   1.000
_cell.length_b   1.000
_cell.length_c   1.000
_cell.angle_alpha   90.00
_cell.angle_beta   90.00
_cell.angle_gamma   90.00
#
_symmetry.space_group_name_H-M   'P 1'
#
loop_
_entity.id
_entity.type
_entity.pdbx_description
1 polymer ?
#
loop_
_entity_poly.entity_id
_entity_poly.type
_entity_poly.pdbx_seq_one_letter_code
_entity_poly.pdbx_strand_id
1 'polypeptide(L)'
;MSGCDDKFRGCSERVHVAFAAAGPDQTRRALMLAALAAGACLATTRPLAAEDERPGSDDRPKAKDLLVFSDGDQQGDVIKPDDLALGGPPVHAWPRDPKSAVIRDGSRLNEIILVKLDPNDFDEETRSFAADNILAYSAICTHAGCSVTEWAKATNADGNVFKCPCHNSEFDPRHGAEIVFGPAPRRLPALPLAIVDGALVISGPFTRKVGVLSAG
;
A
#
# COMPACT_ATOMS: atom_id res chain seq x y z
N MET A 1 26.60 -18.99 -53.99
CA MET A 1 26.77 -17.63 -54.48
C MET A 1 26.69 -16.75 -53.23
N SER A 2 27.85 -16.47 -52.73
CA SER A 2 28.63 -15.22 -52.80
C SER A 2 27.97 -14.13 -51.99
N GLY A 3 28.59 -13.46 -51.11
CA GLY A 3 30.00 -13.33 -50.74
C GLY A 3 30.19 -12.61 -49.44
N CYS A 4 31.36 -12.78 -48.95
CA CYS A 4 32.05 -12.09 -47.85
C CYS A 4 32.08 -10.58 -47.98
N ASP A 5 32.30 -9.90 -46.83
CA ASP A 5 33.43 -8.96 -46.64
C ASP A 5 33.40 -8.47 -45.17
N ASP A 6 34.27 -8.92 -44.44
CA ASP A 6 35.55 -8.53 -43.82
C ASP A 6 35.84 -7.01 -43.87
N LYS A 7 35.97 -6.38 -42.68
CA LYS A 7 36.92 -5.35 -42.27
C LYS A 7 36.46 -4.56 -41.06
N PHE A 8 37.07 -4.80 -39.94
CA PHE A 8 37.61 -3.70 -39.12
C PHE A 8 38.74 -4.23 -38.24
N ARG A 9 39.95 -4.00 -38.76
CA ARG A 9 41.21 -4.08 -38.02
C ARG A 9 41.42 -2.78 -37.24
N GLY A 10 41.74 -2.88 -35.98
CA GLY A 10 42.92 -2.34 -35.32
C GLY A 10 42.99 -0.81 -35.15
N CYS A 11 43.02 -0.42 -33.92
CA CYS A 11 43.97 0.60 -33.46
C CYS A 11 44.24 0.41 -31.96
N SER A 12 45.38 -0.24 -31.70
CA SER A 12 46.03 -0.27 -30.38
C SER A 12 46.88 0.97 -30.30
N GLU A 13 46.46 1.98 -29.62
CA GLU A 13 47.28 3.16 -29.31
C GLU A 13 47.80 3.05 -27.87
N ARG A 14 49.09 2.65 -27.78
CA ARG A 14 49.85 2.67 -26.52
C ARG A 14 50.19 4.11 -26.19
N VAL A 15 49.56 4.66 -25.17
CA VAL A 15 49.98 5.93 -24.56
C VAL A 15 51.16 5.63 -23.65
N HIS A 16 52.36 5.99 -24.10
CA HIS A 16 53.54 6.06 -23.25
C HIS A 16 53.44 7.29 -22.36
N VAL A 17 53.19 7.10 -21.08
CA VAL A 17 53.29 8.16 -20.09
C VAL A 17 54.76 8.24 -19.65
N ALA A 18 55.43 9.29 -20.08
CA ALA A 18 56.80 9.62 -19.62
C ALA A 18 56.71 10.15 -18.18
N PHE A 19 57.29 9.43 -17.24
CA PHE A 19 57.51 9.90 -15.89
C PHE A 19 58.70 10.91 -15.88
N ALA A 20 58.37 12.18 -15.78
CA ALA A 20 59.38 13.21 -15.46
C ALA A 20 59.57 13.26 -13.94
N ALA A 21 60.78 13.04 -13.46
CA ALA A 21 61.15 13.15 -12.05
C ALA A 21 61.07 14.59 -11.60
N ALA A 22 60.13 14.86 -10.72
CA ALA A 22 59.97 16.20 -10.09
C ALA A 22 61.03 16.38 -8.97
N GLY A 23 61.73 17.52 -8.95
CA GLY A 23 62.73 17.84 -7.96
C GLY A 23 62.13 18.09 -6.54
N PRO A 24 63.02 18.10 -5.50
CA PRO A 24 62.61 18.05 -4.08
C PRO A 24 61.81 19.27 -3.56
N ASP A 25 61.67 20.32 -4.35
CA ASP A 25 60.97 21.52 -3.93
C ASP A 25 59.47 21.53 -4.27
N GLN A 26 59.05 20.66 -5.22
CA GLN A 26 57.65 20.50 -5.57
C GLN A 26 56.90 19.58 -4.59
N THR A 27 57.60 18.70 -3.90
CA THR A 27 57.01 17.75 -2.93
C THR A 27 56.54 18.45 -1.65
N ARG A 28 57.20 19.54 -1.26
CA ARG A 28 56.81 20.33 -0.08
C ARG A 28 55.56 21.18 -0.32
N ARG A 29 55.37 21.68 -1.54
CA ARG A 29 54.14 22.45 -1.90
C ARG A 29 52.92 21.55 -2.09
N ALA A 30 53.10 20.31 -2.58
CA ALA A 30 52.01 19.34 -2.71
C ALA A 30 51.49 18.84 -1.35
N LEU A 31 52.37 18.74 -0.33
CA LEU A 31 51.98 18.34 1.02
C LEU A 31 51.20 19.46 1.79
N MET A 32 51.45 20.73 1.49
CA MET A 32 50.70 21.82 2.12
C MET A 32 49.31 22.03 1.51
N LEU A 33 49.11 21.68 0.24
CA LEU A 33 47.78 21.76 -0.41
C LEU A 33 46.91 20.54 -0.10
N ALA A 34 47.48 19.39 0.22
CA ALA A 34 46.74 18.23 0.64
C ALA A 34 46.12 18.32 2.04
N ALA A 35 46.75 19.15 2.93
CA ALA A 35 46.23 19.35 4.28
C ALA A 35 45.00 20.29 4.36
N LEU A 36 44.76 21.11 3.32
CA LEU A 36 43.59 22.00 3.25
C LEU A 36 42.37 21.34 2.57
N ALA A 37 42.58 20.26 1.82
CA ALA A 37 41.48 19.51 1.18
C ALA A 37 40.82 18.49 2.11
N ALA A 38 41.49 18.09 3.20
CA ALA A 38 40.95 17.12 4.16
C ALA A 38 39.99 17.74 5.20
N GLY A 39 39.90 19.08 5.27
CA GLY A 39 39.01 19.78 6.22
C GLY A 39 37.60 20.07 5.73
N ALA A 40 37.27 19.83 4.46
CA ALA A 40 35.98 20.22 3.87
C ALA A 40 35.00 19.04 3.68
N CYS A 41 35.36 17.80 4.06
CA CYS A 41 34.48 16.62 3.97
C CYS A 41 33.76 16.26 5.29
N LEU A 42 33.79 17.14 6.28
CA LEU A 42 33.03 16.95 7.52
C LEU A 42 31.90 17.98 7.55
N ALA A 43 30.78 17.68 7.04
CA ALA A 43 29.41 18.11 7.42
C ALA A 43 28.46 18.17 6.25
N THR A 44 28.21 17.02 5.60
CA THR A 44 26.89 16.76 5.05
C THR A 44 26.47 15.34 5.41
N THR A 45 26.48 15.02 6.71
CA THR A 45 25.49 14.06 7.19
C THR A 45 24.16 14.78 7.04
N ARG A 46 23.52 14.61 5.86
CA ARG A 46 22.08 14.78 5.80
C ARG A 46 21.54 13.96 6.97
N PRO A 47 20.78 14.57 7.91
CA PRO A 47 20.01 13.74 8.79
C PRO A 47 19.22 12.81 7.85
N LEU A 48 19.33 11.48 8.03
CA LEU A 48 18.29 10.59 7.56
C LEU A 48 17.03 11.29 8.04
N ALA A 49 16.15 11.65 7.09
CA ALA A 49 14.82 12.08 7.44
C ALA A 49 14.31 11.01 8.41
N ALA A 50 14.14 11.38 9.66
CA ALA A 50 13.32 10.60 10.57
C ALA A 50 12.03 10.44 9.79
N GLU A 51 11.66 9.21 9.49
CA GLU A 51 10.32 8.91 8.99
C GLU A 51 9.41 9.64 9.96
N ASP A 52 8.58 10.52 9.43
CA ASP A 52 7.72 11.40 10.21
C ASP A 52 6.73 10.49 10.94
N GLU A 53 7.18 9.94 12.09
CA GLU A 53 6.37 9.06 12.92
C GLU A 53 5.20 9.89 13.41
N ARG A 54 4.06 9.78 12.71
CA ARG A 54 2.80 10.38 13.12
C ARG A 54 2.20 9.51 14.24
N PRO A 55 2.29 9.95 15.52
CA PRO A 55 1.81 9.15 16.64
C PRO A 55 0.34 8.74 16.42
N GLY A 56 0.06 7.44 16.50
CA GLY A 56 -1.26 6.87 16.27
C GLY A 56 -1.56 6.44 14.82
N SER A 57 -0.63 6.62 13.88
CA SER A 57 -0.80 6.10 12.50
C SER A 57 -0.82 4.57 12.45
N ASP A 58 -0.10 3.88 13.35
CA ASP A 58 -0.10 2.42 13.48
C ASP A 58 -1.25 1.84 14.31
N ASP A 59 -1.99 2.70 15.02
CA ASP A 59 -3.12 2.26 15.83
C ASP A 59 -4.16 1.53 14.98
N ARG A 60 -4.77 0.50 15.56
CA ARG A 60 -5.90 -0.19 14.92
C ARG A 60 -7.10 0.73 14.72
N PRO A 61 -7.97 0.44 13.72
CA PRO A 61 -9.24 1.14 13.56
C PRO A 61 -10.03 1.18 14.86
N LYS A 62 -10.55 2.33 15.21
CA LYS A 62 -11.33 2.58 16.45
C LYS A 62 -12.74 3.03 16.11
N ALA A 63 -13.67 2.74 17.00
CA ALA A 63 -15.02 3.29 16.90
C ALA A 63 -14.96 4.83 16.85
N LYS A 64 -15.76 5.43 15.94
CA LYS A 64 -15.81 6.85 15.59
C LYS A 64 -14.69 7.34 14.67
N ASP A 65 -13.73 6.51 14.27
CA ASP A 65 -12.81 6.89 13.18
C ASP A 65 -13.63 7.12 11.90
N LEU A 66 -13.30 8.18 11.20
CA LEU A 66 -13.81 8.46 9.86
C LEU A 66 -13.12 7.55 8.85
N LEU A 67 -13.76 7.30 7.72
CA LEU A 67 -13.12 6.64 6.57
C LEU A 67 -12.69 7.70 5.56
N VAL A 68 -11.46 7.62 5.09
CA VAL A 68 -10.89 8.50 4.07
C VAL A 68 -10.36 7.69 2.90
N PHE A 69 -10.42 8.25 1.69
CA PHE A 69 -9.86 7.60 0.51
C PHE A 69 -8.37 7.30 0.68
N SER A 70 -7.93 6.11 0.29
CA SER A 70 -6.52 5.68 0.40
C SER A 70 -5.68 6.19 -0.76
N ASP A 71 -6.27 6.44 -1.92
CA ASP A 71 -5.61 6.76 -3.16
C ASP A 71 -6.49 7.62 -4.10
N GLY A 72 -5.95 7.94 -5.29
CA GLY A 72 -6.64 8.74 -6.30
C GLY A 72 -6.65 10.24 -5.99
N ASP A 73 -7.46 10.98 -6.78
CA ASP A 73 -7.54 12.44 -6.69
C ASP A 73 -8.17 12.92 -5.37
N GLN A 74 -8.90 12.04 -4.68
CA GLN A 74 -9.59 12.32 -3.42
C GLN A 74 -8.82 11.78 -2.19
N GLN A 75 -7.57 11.36 -2.34
CA GLN A 75 -6.79 10.79 -1.24
C GLN A 75 -6.82 11.69 0.01
N GLY A 76 -7.22 11.10 1.15
CA GLY A 76 -7.35 11.80 2.43
C GLY A 76 -8.69 12.50 2.67
N ASP A 77 -9.54 12.62 1.65
CA ASP A 77 -10.88 13.17 1.81
C ASP A 77 -11.81 12.17 2.52
N VAL A 78 -12.76 12.69 3.28
CA VAL A 78 -13.75 11.86 4.00
C VAL A 78 -14.74 11.25 3.02
N ILE A 79 -14.90 9.94 3.10
CA ILE A 79 -15.83 9.19 2.27
C ILE A 79 -17.26 9.37 2.80
N LYS A 80 -18.18 9.75 1.90
CA LYS A 80 -19.60 9.82 2.13
C LYS A 80 -20.33 8.69 1.41
N PRO A 81 -21.55 8.32 1.82
CA PRO A 81 -22.34 7.28 1.14
C PRO A 81 -22.57 7.52 -0.35
N ASP A 82 -22.66 8.79 -0.76
CA ASP A 82 -22.90 9.16 -2.17
C ASP A 82 -21.65 9.07 -3.04
N ASP A 83 -20.47 8.96 -2.45
CA ASP A 83 -19.21 8.79 -3.19
C ASP A 83 -19.05 7.35 -3.70
N LEU A 84 -19.86 6.40 -3.20
CA LEU A 84 -19.80 5.01 -3.63
C LEU A 84 -20.94 4.68 -4.60
N ALA A 85 -20.59 4.15 -5.77
CA ALA A 85 -21.53 3.69 -6.76
C ALA A 85 -22.18 2.36 -6.33
N LEU A 86 -23.50 2.23 -6.50
CA LEU A 86 -24.20 0.96 -6.29
C LEU A 86 -23.69 -0.09 -7.29
N GLY A 87 -23.30 -1.25 -6.80
CA GLY A 87 -22.73 -2.34 -7.62
C GLY A 87 -21.21 -2.26 -7.79
N GLY A 88 -20.54 -1.29 -7.16
CA GLY A 88 -19.09 -1.06 -7.27
C GLY A 88 -18.69 -0.21 -8.47
N PRO A 89 -17.39 -0.03 -8.75
CA PRO A 89 -16.27 -0.72 -8.12
C PRO A 89 -16.06 -0.35 -6.65
N PRO A 90 -15.38 -1.21 -5.88
CA PRO A 90 -15.05 -0.92 -4.50
C PRO A 90 -14.03 0.22 -4.37
N VAL A 91 -14.00 0.84 -3.20
CA VAL A 91 -13.10 1.93 -2.83
C VAL A 91 -12.19 1.47 -1.70
N HIS A 92 -10.91 1.78 -1.78
CA HIS A 92 -9.96 1.56 -0.71
C HIS A 92 -9.90 2.76 0.24
N ALA A 93 -9.78 2.49 1.53
CA ALA A 93 -9.87 3.50 2.58
C ALA A 93 -8.90 3.26 3.73
N TRP A 94 -8.56 4.36 4.42
CA TRP A 94 -7.89 4.34 5.71
C TRP A 94 -8.80 4.90 6.80
N PRO A 95 -8.69 4.40 8.04
CA PRO A 95 -9.30 5.06 9.20
C PRO A 95 -8.60 6.38 9.50
N ARG A 96 -9.34 7.38 9.92
CA ARG A 96 -8.83 8.67 10.38
C ARG A 96 -9.45 9.06 11.71
N ASP A 97 -8.61 9.33 12.70
CA ASP A 97 -9.06 9.84 14.00
C ASP A 97 -9.73 11.21 13.82
N PRO A 98 -10.99 11.39 14.24
CA PRO A 98 -11.73 12.65 14.04
C PRO A 98 -11.19 13.82 14.89
N LYS A 99 -10.43 13.55 15.95
CA LYS A 99 -9.89 14.58 16.86
C LYS A 99 -8.51 15.05 16.46
N SER A 100 -7.60 14.13 16.22
CA SER A 100 -6.22 14.43 15.86
C SER A 100 -6.01 14.57 14.35
N ALA A 101 -7.00 14.18 13.54
CA ALA A 101 -6.92 14.06 12.08
C ALA A 101 -5.81 13.10 11.58
N VAL A 102 -5.23 12.29 12.45
CA VAL A 102 -4.22 11.30 12.11
C VAL A 102 -4.88 10.17 11.30
N ILE A 103 -4.36 9.92 10.09
CA ILE A 103 -4.74 8.78 9.26
C ILE A 103 -3.95 7.57 9.78
N ARG A 104 -4.63 6.44 9.97
CA ARG A 104 -4.03 5.21 10.50
C ARG A 104 -3.49 4.33 9.36
N ASP A 105 -2.62 4.91 8.56
CA ASP A 105 -1.98 4.31 7.38
C ASP A 105 -0.58 3.72 7.66
N GLY A 106 -0.06 3.87 8.88
CA GLY A 106 1.23 3.32 9.30
C GLY A 106 1.26 1.79 9.32
N SER A 107 0.09 1.13 9.46
CA SER A 107 -0.01 -0.32 9.35
C SER A 107 -0.91 -0.72 8.18
N ARG A 108 -0.37 -1.47 7.21
CA ARG A 108 -1.17 -2.03 6.10
C ARG A 108 -2.36 -2.88 6.56
N LEU A 109 -2.30 -3.42 7.79
CA LEU A 109 -3.40 -4.20 8.36
C LEU A 109 -4.64 -3.34 8.70
N ASN A 110 -4.55 -2.04 8.53
CA ASN A 110 -5.65 -1.10 8.70
C ASN A 110 -6.34 -0.74 7.36
N GLU A 111 -5.80 -1.25 6.24
CA GLU A 111 -6.39 -1.05 4.92
C GLU A 111 -7.77 -1.70 4.83
N ILE A 112 -8.74 -0.91 4.36
CA ILE A 112 -10.16 -1.27 4.29
C ILE A 112 -10.59 -1.20 2.83
N ILE A 113 -11.46 -2.13 2.43
CA ILE A 113 -12.15 -2.11 1.15
C ILE A 113 -13.65 -1.92 1.39
N LEU A 114 -14.24 -0.93 0.71
CA LEU A 114 -15.65 -0.53 0.81
C LEU A 114 -16.36 -0.86 -0.49
N VAL A 115 -17.61 -1.32 -0.39
CA VAL A 115 -18.49 -1.49 -1.55
C VAL A 115 -19.93 -1.18 -1.18
N LYS A 116 -20.68 -0.54 -2.10
CA LYS A 116 -22.12 -0.30 -1.97
C LYS A 116 -22.87 -1.28 -2.86
N LEU A 117 -23.74 -2.11 -2.27
CA LEU A 117 -24.48 -3.16 -2.96
C LEU A 117 -25.96 -3.14 -2.62
N ASP A 118 -26.79 -3.92 -3.35
CA ASP A 118 -28.21 -4.06 -3.03
C ASP A 118 -28.39 -4.78 -1.69
N PRO A 119 -29.06 -4.20 -0.70
CA PRO A 119 -29.25 -4.81 0.62
C PRO A 119 -30.15 -6.04 0.58
N ASN A 120 -30.92 -6.25 -0.49
CA ASN A 120 -31.73 -7.45 -0.66
C ASN A 120 -30.89 -8.71 -0.85
N ASP A 121 -29.65 -8.54 -1.33
CA ASP A 121 -28.69 -9.63 -1.54
C ASP A 121 -27.91 -10.00 -0.28
N PHE A 122 -28.06 -9.23 0.84
CA PHE A 122 -27.30 -9.48 2.06
C PHE A 122 -27.95 -10.57 2.92
N ASP A 123 -27.12 -11.43 3.50
CA ASP A 123 -27.54 -12.25 4.62
C ASP A 123 -27.74 -11.40 5.89
N GLU A 124 -28.31 -12.00 6.94
CA GLU A 124 -28.62 -11.29 8.19
C GLU A 124 -27.36 -10.82 8.92
N GLU A 125 -26.28 -11.62 8.91
CA GLU A 125 -25.01 -11.24 9.52
C GLU A 125 -24.44 -10.00 8.83
N THR A 126 -24.41 -10.00 7.49
CA THR A 126 -23.87 -8.90 6.67
C THR A 126 -24.65 -7.59 6.87
N ARG A 127 -25.99 -7.68 6.94
CA ARG A 127 -26.82 -6.49 7.25
C ARG A 127 -26.48 -5.85 8.57
N SER A 128 -26.08 -6.63 9.58
CA SER A 128 -25.86 -6.15 10.94
C SER A 128 -24.67 -5.18 11.06
N PHE A 129 -23.72 -5.21 10.14
CA PHE A 129 -22.57 -4.31 10.12
C PHE A 129 -22.53 -3.33 8.95
N ALA A 130 -23.55 -3.35 8.08
CA ALA A 130 -23.70 -2.41 6.97
C ALA A 130 -24.23 -1.05 7.43
N ALA A 131 -23.88 0.01 6.67
CA ALA A 131 -24.49 1.33 6.79
C ALA A 131 -24.85 1.88 5.41
N ASP A 132 -26.10 2.27 5.17
CA ASP A 132 -26.62 2.75 3.88
C ASP A 132 -26.23 1.82 2.69
N ASN A 133 -26.40 0.50 2.90
CA ASN A 133 -26.02 -0.53 1.90
C ASN A 133 -24.51 -0.61 1.59
N ILE A 134 -23.69 0.04 2.40
CA ILE A 134 -22.23 0.03 2.27
C ILE A 134 -21.66 -0.98 3.27
N LEU A 135 -20.79 -1.82 2.74
CA LEU A 135 -20.07 -2.86 3.45
C LEU A 135 -18.59 -2.49 3.52
N ALA A 136 -17.97 -2.76 4.66
CA ALA A 136 -16.53 -2.59 4.86
C ALA A 136 -15.89 -3.89 5.31
N TYR A 137 -14.75 -4.20 4.70
CA TYR A 137 -13.95 -5.37 5.03
C TYR A 137 -12.47 -5.00 5.08
N SER A 138 -11.67 -5.81 5.77
CA SER A 138 -10.22 -5.72 5.62
C SER A 138 -9.82 -5.97 4.17
N ALA A 139 -9.00 -5.12 3.61
CA ALA A 139 -8.41 -5.32 2.28
C ALA A 139 -7.27 -6.34 2.29
N ILE A 140 -6.97 -6.98 3.41
CA ILE A 140 -5.84 -7.90 3.55
C ILE A 140 -6.29 -9.35 3.44
N CYS A 141 -5.88 -10.02 2.36
CA CYS A 141 -6.17 -11.42 2.08
C CYS A 141 -5.68 -12.34 3.20
N THR A 142 -6.54 -13.27 3.61
CA THR A 142 -6.26 -14.20 4.71
C THR A 142 -5.35 -15.37 4.31
N HIS A 143 -5.02 -15.54 3.01
CA HIS A 143 -4.10 -16.56 2.53
C HIS A 143 -2.64 -16.19 2.81
N ALA A 144 -2.13 -15.15 2.16
CA ALA A 144 -0.73 -14.73 2.25
C ALA A 144 -0.55 -13.25 2.60
N GLY A 145 -1.62 -12.56 3.00
CA GLY A 145 -1.57 -11.16 3.41
C GLY A 145 -1.41 -10.15 2.27
N CYS A 146 -1.67 -10.54 1.01
CA CYS A 146 -1.71 -9.59 -0.10
C CYS A 146 -2.91 -8.64 0.01
N SER A 147 -2.82 -7.43 -0.55
CA SER A 147 -4.00 -6.56 -0.69
C SER A 147 -4.98 -7.14 -1.71
N VAL A 148 -6.25 -7.05 -1.39
CA VAL A 148 -7.38 -7.47 -2.25
C VAL A 148 -7.79 -6.26 -3.04
N THR A 149 -7.45 -6.23 -4.33
CA THR A 149 -7.56 -5.02 -5.17
C THR A 149 -8.45 -5.17 -6.40
N GLU A 150 -8.88 -6.41 -6.70
CA GLU A 150 -9.68 -6.65 -7.88
C GLU A 150 -11.16 -6.77 -7.54
N TRP A 151 -12.00 -6.25 -8.43
CA TRP A 151 -13.45 -6.42 -8.46
C TRP A 151 -13.84 -7.15 -9.73
N ALA A 152 -14.17 -8.41 -9.64
CA ALA A 152 -14.35 -9.28 -10.78
C ALA A 152 -15.59 -10.16 -10.64
N LYS A 153 -16.11 -10.65 -11.77
CA LYS A 153 -17.17 -11.64 -11.76
C LYS A 153 -16.68 -12.90 -11.07
N ALA A 154 -17.49 -13.43 -10.16
CA ALA A 154 -17.16 -14.63 -9.40
C ALA A 154 -16.96 -15.85 -10.31
N THR A 155 -16.03 -16.72 -9.94
CA THR A 155 -15.78 -17.99 -10.62
C THR A 155 -16.90 -19.01 -10.33
N ASN A 156 -17.32 -19.10 -9.06
CA ASN A 156 -18.28 -20.12 -8.58
C ASN A 156 -19.50 -19.55 -7.86
N ALA A 157 -19.79 -18.26 -8.04
CA ALA A 157 -20.95 -17.60 -7.44
C ALA A 157 -21.56 -16.60 -8.43
N ASP A 158 -22.69 -16.01 -8.06
CA ASP A 158 -23.31 -14.96 -8.85
C ASP A 158 -22.74 -13.58 -8.52
N GLY A 159 -22.72 -12.69 -9.51
CA GLY A 159 -22.29 -11.31 -9.36
C GLY A 159 -20.78 -11.10 -9.27
N ASN A 160 -20.41 -9.91 -8.83
CA ASN A 160 -19.01 -9.53 -8.63
C ASN A 160 -18.58 -9.81 -7.19
N VAL A 161 -17.29 -10.08 -7.03
CA VAL A 161 -16.64 -10.43 -5.77
C VAL A 161 -15.32 -9.68 -5.62
N PHE A 162 -14.85 -9.54 -4.40
CA PHE A 162 -13.48 -9.13 -4.13
C PHE A 162 -12.52 -10.25 -4.52
N LYS A 163 -11.47 -9.91 -5.27
CA LYS A 163 -10.48 -10.89 -5.69
C LYS A 163 -9.08 -10.46 -5.32
N CYS A 164 -8.33 -11.40 -4.78
CA CYS A 164 -6.92 -11.22 -4.46
C CYS A 164 -6.06 -11.61 -5.67
N PRO A 165 -5.24 -10.67 -6.24
CA PRO A 165 -4.46 -10.94 -7.45
C PRO A 165 -3.32 -11.96 -7.25
N CYS A 166 -2.89 -12.17 -5.99
CA CYS A 166 -1.74 -13.05 -5.72
C CYS A 166 -2.02 -14.53 -6.04
N HIS A 167 -3.17 -15.05 -5.61
CA HIS A 167 -3.52 -16.47 -5.78
C HIS A 167 -5.00 -16.68 -6.10
N ASN A 168 -5.66 -15.64 -6.61
CA ASN A 168 -7.05 -15.67 -7.07
C ASN A 168 -8.09 -16.13 -6.01
N SER A 169 -7.83 -15.84 -4.71
CA SER A 169 -8.90 -16.04 -3.71
C SER A 169 -9.99 -15.01 -3.94
N GLU A 170 -11.25 -15.49 -3.98
CA GLU A 170 -12.44 -14.68 -4.21
C GLU A 170 -13.32 -14.68 -2.95
N PHE A 171 -13.85 -13.50 -2.61
CA PHE A 171 -14.63 -13.28 -1.39
C PHE A 171 -15.95 -12.58 -1.75
N ASP A 172 -17.07 -13.17 -1.36
CA ASP A 172 -18.39 -12.59 -1.62
C ASP A 172 -18.79 -11.59 -0.51
N PRO A 173 -18.80 -10.28 -0.81
CA PRO A 173 -19.15 -9.28 0.20
C PRO A 173 -20.59 -9.40 0.71
N ARG A 174 -21.51 -9.99 -0.04
CA ARG A 174 -22.93 -10.12 0.34
C ARG A 174 -23.17 -11.13 1.47
N HIS A 175 -22.20 -12.04 1.66
CA HIS A 175 -22.25 -13.13 2.64
C HIS A 175 -21.04 -13.06 3.59
N GLY A 176 -20.81 -11.90 4.22
CA GLY A 176 -19.74 -11.70 5.19
C GLY A 176 -18.34 -11.88 4.61
N ALA A 177 -18.14 -11.60 3.34
CA ALA A 177 -16.90 -11.83 2.59
C ALA A 177 -16.38 -13.27 2.73
N GLU A 178 -17.29 -14.26 2.64
CA GLU A 178 -16.93 -15.68 2.62
C GLU A 178 -16.14 -16.03 1.36
N ILE A 179 -15.36 -17.11 1.44
CA ILE A 179 -14.55 -17.60 0.34
C ILE A 179 -15.44 -18.36 -0.64
N VAL A 180 -15.50 -17.89 -1.88
CA VAL A 180 -16.21 -18.58 -2.96
C VAL A 180 -15.27 -19.28 -3.94
N PHE A 181 -13.98 -18.90 -3.94
CA PHE A 181 -12.94 -19.53 -4.74
C PHE A 181 -11.54 -19.27 -4.16
N GLY A 182 -10.58 -20.17 -4.43
CA GLY A 182 -9.17 -20.00 -4.14
C GLY A 182 -8.71 -20.53 -2.78
N PRO A 183 -7.40 -20.33 -2.46
CA PRO A 183 -6.75 -20.97 -1.32
C PRO A 183 -6.89 -20.24 0.02
N ALA A 184 -7.62 -19.12 0.10
CA ALA A 184 -7.80 -18.42 1.37
C ALA A 184 -8.45 -19.33 2.41
N PRO A 185 -7.92 -19.42 3.65
CA PRO A 185 -8.46 -20.34 4.65
C PRO A 185 -9.69 -19.82 5.39
N ARG A 186 -10.02 -18.52 5.25
CA ARG A 186 -11.14 -17.88 5.95
C ARG A 186 -11.55 -16.58 5.29
N ARG A 187 -12.80 -16.17 5.56
CA ARG A 187 -13.40 -14.92 5.06
C ARG A 187 -12.59 -13.68 5.48
N LEU A 188 -12.76 -12.56 4.77
CA LEU A 188 -12.21 -11.28 5.19
C LEU A 188 -12.95 -10.79 6.45
N PRO A 189 -12.22 -10.22 7.44
CA PRO A 189 -12.85 -9.59 8.58
C PRO A 189 -13.74 -8.41 8.16
N ALA A 190 -14.99 -8.40 8.58
CA ALA A 190 -15.86 -7.25 8.42
C ALA A 190 -15.52 -6.15 9.42
N LEU A 191 -15.78 -4.91 9.03
CA LEU A 191 -15.65 -3.72 9.88
C LEU A 191 -17.02 -3.06 9.99
N PRO A 192 -17.67 -3.07 11.16
CA PRO A 192 -18.98 -2.47 11.33
C PRO A 192 -18.97 -0.98 11.09
N LEU A 193 -19.95 -0.49 10.33
CA LEU A 193 -20.10 0.90 9.94
C LEU A 193 -21.31 1.57 10.63
N ALA A 194 -21.27 2.89 10.64
CA ALA A 194 -22.42 3.77 10.91
C ALA A 194 -22.32 5.03 10.04
N ILE A 195 -23.39 5.80 9.96
CA ILE A 195 -23.39 7.13 9.36
C ILE A 195 -23.57 8.15 10.48
N VAL A 196 -22.65 9.10 10.55
CA VAL A 196 -22.73 10.23 11.49
C VAL A 196 -22.45 11.51 10.71
N ASP A 197 -23.37 12.47 10.80
CA ASP A 197 -23.29 13.77 10.12
C ASP A 197 -23.03 13.65 8.60
N GLY A 198 -23.61 12.60 7.98
CA GLY A 198 -23.47 12.34 6.54
C GLY A 198 -22.14 11.70 6.12
N ALA A 199 -21.27 11.35 7.06
CA ALA A 199 -20.00 10.65 6.79
C ALA A 199 -20.05 9.20 7.26
N LEU A 200 -19.28 8.34 6.58
CA LEU A 200 -19.05 6.96 7.02
C LEU A 200 -18.08 6.94 8.18
N VAL A 201 -18.50 6.30 9.27
CA VAL A 201 -17.70 6.11 10.47
C VAL A 201 -17.64 4.63 10.86
N ILE A 202 -16.56 4.25 11.51
CA ILE A 202 -16.39 2.94 12.10
C ILE A 202 -17.20 2.87 13.39
N SER A 203 -18.08 1.85 13.52
CA SER A 203 -18.91 1.67 14.73
C SER A 203 -18.33 0.64 15.70
N GLY A 204 -17.40 -0.21 15.27
CA GLY A 204 -16.78 -1.25 16.09
C GLY A 204 -15.46 -1.77 15.52
N PRO A 205 -14.78 -2.65 16.23
CA PRO A 205 -13.53 -3.27 15.73
C PRO A 205 -13.82 -4.26 14.59
N PHE A 206 -12.77 -4.66 13.87
CA PHE A 206 -12.88 -5.79 12.95
C PHE A 206 -13.47 -7.02 13.66
N THR A 207 -14.41 -7.68 13.01
CA THR A 207 -15.12 -8.87 13.57
C THR A 207 -14.20 -10.07 13.82
N ARG A 208 -13.04 -10.08 13.18
CA ARG A 208 -12.03 -11.16 13.26
C ARG A 208 -10.61 -10.61 13.15
N LYS A 209 -9.61 -11.44 13.41
CA LYS A 209 -8.19 -11.08 13.20
C LYS A 209 -7.91 -10.83 11.73
N VAL A 210 -7.28 -9.69 11.42
CA VAL A 210 -6.87 -9.28 10.06
C VAL A 210 -5.61 -10.01 9.63
N GLY A 211 -5.50 -10.30 8.34
CA GLY A 211 -4.32 -10.88 7.72
C GLY A 211 -4.12 -12.36 8.03
N VAL A 212 -2.92 -12.85 7.87
CA VAL A 212 -2.55 -14.25 8.10
C VAL A 212 -2.56 -14.56 9.59
N LEU A 213 -3.06 -15.74 9.97
CA LEU A 213 -2.86 -16.25 11.33
C LEU A 213 -1.43 -16.76 11.42
N SER A 214 -0.64 -16.23 12.34
CA SER A 214 0.64 -16.85 12.70
C SER A 214 0.35 -18.28 13.16
N ALA A 215 1.05 -19.26 12.58
CA ALA A 215 1.09 -20.59 13.18
C ALA A 215 1.64 -20.43 14.61
N GLY A 216 0.86 -20.81 15.62
CA GLY A 216 1.27 -20.81 17.00
C GLY A 216 2.33 -21.85 17.25
#